data_d08cdec49ada641d54403c3120fb9ae7
#
_entry.id   d08cdec49ada641d54403c3120fb9ae7
#
_cell.length_a   1.000
_cell.length_b   1.000
_cell.length_c   1.000
_cell.angle_alpha   90.00
_cell.angle_beta   90.00
_cell.angle_gamma   90.00
#
_symmetry.space_group_name_H-M   'P 1'
#
loop_
_entity.id
_entity.type
_entity.pdbx_description
1 polymer ?
#
loop_
_entity_poly.entity_id
_entity_poly.type
_entity_poly.pdbx_seq_one_letter_code
_entity_poly.pdbx_strand_id
1 'polypeptide(L)'
;MDDILVVDEDLVDINCDGNRQSDNKKGKHSSGGRMAKGEKKSKKKLAIIISSVAAVAVALGVAGFCIFGGNLFNSVEEAIAGEFKFPDGTTVSGVSISGKTYDEAKKALEEKEESFIKPLDISVDVNGVISKVTEKDFKYTYDIESVLNEIKNEATDPSVETSTSKKSYTITATVIAESVDEAAKKVAKKNYKEAENARVSKFHPYAKKRFEYTEASQGQKVNETDLANQFKGVFASGASEYRIIADVEKTDAKISVDDLKKNIVLLSTYETVSTNTENGTENMRVSLKACNGSVIEPGATWSFNKCTGNSNLESLGYKPAGVISNGKSDIGIGGGICQSSSTIYNAAVRANMKVEERYCHKWASSYVPTGLDATIDYGNLDLKLSNPTDYQMFLECKVVDNTLYVSFWGWKSDSYDLIMTRNKLTNQGSSSYTVKAWRVYYKDGKEIDSESLGSSTYDTENGYVFIDANNDPRAKYGDDVVIPDETVPKNDDSSSSSSSSQSSYSEPSYSSSSSSSHSSNSSSSSSSSHS
;
A
#
# COMPACT_ATOMS: atom_id res chain seq x y z
N MET A 1 41.27 32.28 -19.28
CA MET A 1 40.22 31.88 -20.26
C MET A 1 40.25 30.35 -20.23
N ASP A 2 39.67 29.80 -19.20
CA ASP A 2 39.65 28.34 -19.00
C ASP A 2 38.21 27.99 -18.63
N ASP A 3 37.58 27.29 -19.56
CA ASP A 3 36.20 26.86 -19.47
C ASP A 3 36.11 25.74 -18.42
N ILE A 4 35.42 26.02 -17.33
CA ILE A 4 35.03 25.04 -16.33
C ILE A 4 33.78 24.34 -16.86
N LEU A 5 33.95 23.11 -17.29
CA LEU A 5 32.86 22.17 -17.55
C LEU A 5 32.22 21.80 -16.22
N VAL A 6 31.02 22.33 -15.98
CA VAL A 6 30.11 21.85 -14.94
C VAL A 6 29.51 20.54 -15.43
N VAL A 7 29.88 19.44 -14.84
CA VAL A 7 29.23 18.15 -15.05
C VAL A 7 27.99 18.13 -14.15
N ASP A 8 26.83 18.21 -14.73
CA ASP A 8 25.54 17.94 -14.06
C ASP A 8 25.56 16.47 -13.58
N GLU A 9 25.61 16.29 -12.27
CA GLU A 9 25.32 15.00 -11.65
C GLU A 9 23.81 14.74 -11.72
N ASP A 10 23.36 14.11 -12.79
CA ASP A 10 22.04 13.48 -12.86
C ASP A 10 21.99 12.35 -11.82
N LEU A 11 21.44 12.65 -10.66
CA LEU A 11 21.00 11.69 -9.66
C LEU A 11 19.93 10.80 -10.30
N VAL A 12 20.34 9.59 -10.67
CA VAL A 12 19.41 8.54 -11.06
C VAL A 12 18.62 8.14 -9.81
N ASP A 13 17.39 8.61 -9.69
CA ASP A 13 16.41 8.15 -8.71
C ASP A 13 16.10 6.66 -8.98
N ILE A 14 16.82 5.78 -8.33
CA ILE A 14 16.49 4.35 -8.30
C ILE A 14 15.42 4.15 -7.22
N ASN A 15 14.17 4.43 -7.60
CA ASN A 15 13.02 4.07 -6.78
C ASN A 15 12.86 2.55 -6.78
N CYS A 16 13.08 1.92 -5.63
CA CYS A 16 12.82 0.49 -5.40
C CYS A 16 11.31 0.20 -5.26
N ASP A 17 10.47 0.77 -6.11
CA ASP A 17 9.03 0.55 -6.06
C ASP A 17 8.64 -0.83 -6.60
N GLY A 18 8.13 -1.65 -5.70
CA GLY A 18 7.54 -2.95 -6.01
C GLY A 18 6.19 -2.83 -6.72
N ASN A 19 6.18 -2.85 -8.06
CA ASN A 19 4.96 -2.88 -8.84
C ASN A 19 4.34 -4.30 -8.83
N ARG A 20 3.16 -4.45 -8.23
CA ARG A 20 2.34 -5.66 -8.30
C ARG A 20 1.75 -5.80 -9.71
N GLN A 21 2.23 -6.75 -10.49
CA GLN A 21 1.45 -7.36 -11.56
C GLN A 21 0.90 -8.69 -11.10
N SER A 22 -0.43 -8.76 -11.05
CA SER A 22 -1.20 -9.98 -10.78
C SER A 22 -1.26 -10.80 -12.07
N ASP A 23 -0.58 -11.91 -12.12
CA ASP A 23 -0.80 -12.93 -13.16
C ASP A 23 -1.75 -14.02 -12.64
N ASN A 24 -2.94 -13.98 -13.24
CA ASN A 24 -4.00 -14.99 -13.10
C ASN A 24 -3.64 -16.20 -13.98
N LYS A 25 -3.29 -17.34 -13.40
CA LYS A 25 -3.34 -18.64 -14.09
C LYS A 25 -4.18 -19.64 -13.33
N LYS A 26 -5.31 -19.99 -13.98
CA LYS A 26 -6.20 -21.10 -13.64
C LYS A 26 -5.46 -22.44 -13.67
N GLY A 27 -5.61 -23.23 -12.64
CA GLY A 27 -5.31 -24.67 -12.61
C GLY A 27 -6.36 -25.40 -11.78
N LYS A 28 -7.24 -26.16 -12.48
CA LYS A 28 -8.18 -27.11 -11.87
C LYS A 28 -7.40 -28.30 -11.30
N HIS A 29 -7.73 -28.77 -10.10
CA HIS A 29 -8.05 -30.21 -9.87
C HIS A 29 -8.78 -30.42 -8.54
N SER A 30 -9.70 -31.33 -8.63
CA SER A 30 -10.74 -31.86 -7.81
C SER A 30 -10.28 -32.73 -6.62
N SER A 31 -11.19 -32.86 -5.69
CA SER A 31 -11.67 -34.00 -4.84
C SER A 31 -11.45 -33.69 -3.36
N GLY A 32 -12.49 -33.54 -2.56
CA GLY A 32 -13.34 -34.61 -2.10
C GLY A 32 -13.17 -34.76 -0.59
N GLY A 33 -14.22 -34.58 0.23
CA GLY A 33 -14.24 -35.22 1.55
C GLY A 33 -14.75 -34.39 2.75
N ARG A 34 -16.07 -34.47 2.97
CA ARG A 34 -16.81 -34.70 4.25
C ARG A 34 -16.62 -33.82 5.51
N MET A 35 -17.71 -33.15 5.83
CA MET A 35 -18.51 -33.12 7.10
C MET A 35 -17.85 -32.92 8.46
N ALA A 36 -18.35 -31.89 9.17
CA ALA A 36 -19.03 -31.88 10.48
C ALA A 36 -19.46 -30.45 10.82
N LYS A 37 -20.69 -30.20 11.01
CA LYS A 37 -21.63 -30.05 12.14
C LYS A 37 -21.18 -29.14 13.30
N GLY A 38 -22.06 -28.16 13.56
CA GLY A 38 -22.34 -27.55 14.86
C GLY A 38 -21.89 -26.08 14.93
N GLU A 39 -22.55 -25.09 15.41
CA GLU A 39 -23.75 -24.98 16.22
C GLU A 39 -24.23 -23.53 16.23
N LYS A 40 -25.48 -23.36 16.51
CA LYS A 40 -26.35 -22.22 16.79
C LYS A 40 -25.79 -21.16 17.77
N LYS A 41 -26.22 -19.95 17.51
CA LYS A 41 -26.74 -18.88 18.40
C LYS A 41 -26.21 -17.53 17.90
N SER A 42 -26.98 -16.47 17.70
CA SER A 42 -27.98 -15.87 18.55
C SER A 42 -28.78 -14.84 17.76
N LYS A 43 -30.10 -14.97 17.79
CA LYS A 43 -31.05 -13.89 17.48
C LYS A 43 -31.03 -12.90 18.63
N LYS A 44 -30.81 -11.60 18.37
CA LYS A 44 -31.47 -10.54 19.15
C LYS A 44 -31.33 -9.17 18.48
N LYS A 45 -32.52 -8.61 18.27
CA LYS A 45 -32.90 -7.20 18.20
C LYS A 45 -32.89 -6.53 16.84
N LEU A 46 -33.97 -6.79 16.15
CA LEU A 46 -34.62 -5.86 15.22
C LEU A 46 -35.93 -5.42 15.90
N ALA A 47 -35.95 -4.24 16.41
CA ALA A 47 -37.21 -3.57 16.76
C ALA A 47 -36.99 -2.06 16.65
N ILE A 48 -37.97 -1.44 16.03
CA ILE A 48 -38.25 0.00 15.96
C ILE A 48 -37.53 0.75 14.83
N ILE A 49 -38.23 0.89 13.70
CA ILE A 49 -38.81 2.14 13.20
C ILE A 49 -39.89 1.73 12.18
N ILE A 50 -41.14 1.59 12.66
CA ILE A 50 -42.36 1.58 11.82
C ILE A 50 -43.10 2.83 12.22
N SER A 51 -42.94 3.89 11.43
CA SER A 51 -43.91 4.98 11.38
C SER A 51 -43.54 5.95 10.26
N SER A 52 -43.84 5.59 9.03
CA SER A 52 -44.08 6.53 7.91
C SER A 52 -44.41 5.83 6.58
N VAL A 53 -44.80 4.56 6.59
CA VAL A 53 -45.14 3.80 5.36
C VAL A 53 -46.68 3.69 5.16
N ALA A 54 -47.50 4.30 6.02
CA ALA A 54 -48.94 4.15 5.96
C ALA A 54 -49.67 5.07 4.94
N ALA A 55 -48.97 5.97 4.24
CA ALA A 55 -49.59 6.89 3.27
C ALA A 55 -49.46 6.48 1.79
N VAL A 56 -48.61 5.50 1.47
CA VAL A 56 -48.35 5.04 0.09
C VAL A 56 -49.09 3.73 -0.24
N ALA A 57 -49.51 2.97 0.78
CA ALA A 57 -50.18 1.68 0.58
C ALA A 57 -51.67 1.80 0.15
N VAL A 58 -52.29 2.99 0.23
CA VAL A 58 -53.66 3.18 -0.18
C VAL A 58 -53.81 3.46 -1.70
N ALA A 59 -52.74 3.95 -2.34
CA ALA A 59 -52.75 4.19 -3.80
C ALA A 59 -52.44 2.92 -4.62
N LEU A 60 -51.82 1.89 -4.04
CA LEU A 60 -51.52 0.62 -4.72
C LEU A 60 -52.58 -0.47 -4.51
N GLY A 61 -53.50 -0.30 -3.55
CA GLY A 61 -54.58 -1.24 -3.25
C GLY A 61 -55.76 -1.14 -4.22
N VAL A 62 -55.91 -0.02 -4.91
CA VAL A 62 -57.04 0.21 -5.86
C VAL A 62 -56.66 -0.23 -7.29
N ALA A 63 -55.41 -0.24 -7.65
CA ALA A 63 -54.94 -0.70 -8.97
C ALA A 63 -54.89 -2.24 -9.10
N GLY A 64 -54.81 -2.99 -8.00
CA GLY A 64 -54.73 -4.47 -8.01
C GLY A 64 -56.09 -5.17 -8.17
N PHE A 65 -57.19 -4.49 -7.89
CA PHE A 65 -58.54 -5.12 -7.94
C PHE A 65 -59.22 -5.00 -9.32
N CYS A 66 -58.72 -4.13 -10.20
CA CYS A 66 -59.25 -3.98 -11.57
C CYS A 66 -58.61 -4.88 -12.61
N ILE A 67 -57.51 -5.59 -12.28
CA ILE A 67 -56.72 -6.37 -13.28
C ILE A 67 -57.18 -7.84 -13.35
N PHE A 68 -57.91 -8.38 -12.38
CA PHE A 68 -58.28 -9.81 -12.36
C PHE A 68 -59.76 -10.15 -12.45
N GLY A 69 -60.63 -9.16 -12.56
CA GLY A 69 -62.09 -9.37 -12.53
C GLY A 69 -62.89 -9.06 -13.81
N GLY A 70 -62.24 -8.50 -14.85
CA GLY A 70 -62.97 -7.88 -15.95
C GLY A 70 -62.91 -8.51 -17.34
N ASN A 71 -62.08 -9.56 -17.54
CA ASN A 71 -61.72 -10.00 -18.89
C ASN A 71 -62.52 -11.21 -19.44
N LEU A 72 -63.70 -11.49 -18.99
CA LEU A 72 -64.48 -12.59 -19.56
C LEU A 72 -65.85 -12.18 -20.19
N PHE A 73 -66.23 -10.94 -20.18
CA PHE A 73 -67.50 -10.51 -20.77
C PHE A 73 -67.39 -9.49 -21.92
N ASN A 74 -66.20 -8.92 -22.19
CA ASN A 74 -66.04 -7.90 -23.23
C ASN A 74 -65.71 -8.44 -24.63
N SER A 75 -65.55 -9.75 -24.81
CA SER A 75 -65.07 -10.31 -26.10
C SER A 75 -66.18 -10.53 -27.16
N VAL A 76 -67.41 -10.20 -26.87
CA VAL A 76 -68.49 -10.42 -27.84
C VAL A 76 -69.12 -9.09 -28.34
N GLU A 77 -69.01 -7.97 -27.60
CA GLU A 77 -69.45 -6.67 -28.04
C GLU A 77 -68.45 -5.85 -28.85
N GLU A 78 -67.17 -6.11 -28.71
CA GLU A 78 -66.07 -5.44 -29.46
C GLU A 78 -66.02 -5.82 -30.94
N ALA A 79 -66.65 -6.92 -31.36
CA ALA A 79 -66.61 -7.39 -32.75
C ALA A 79 -67.60 -6.69 -33.70
N ILE A 80 -68.47 -5.78 -33.20
CA ILE A 80 -69.51 -5.08 -34.00
C ILE A 80 -69.37 -3.54 -33.94
N ALA A 81 -68.60 -3.00 -33.00
CA ALA A 81 -68.28 -1.56 -32.97
C ALA A 81 -66.95 -1.37 -33.72
N GLY A 82 -66.96 -0.56 -34.78
CA GLY A 82 -65.72 -0.21 -35.51
C GLY A 82 -64.65 0.26 -34.53
N GLU A 83 -63.38 -0.10 -34.79
CA GLU A 83 -62.24 0.24 -33.96
C GLU A 83 -62.27 1.72 -33.50
N PHE A 84 -62.20 1.97 -32.19
CA PHE A 84 -62.27 3.35 -31.65
C PHE A 84 -61.11 4.17 -32.23
N LYS A 85 -61.44 5.39 -32.71
CA LYS A 85 -60.48 6.40 -33.16
C LYS A 85 -60.69 7.70 -32.42
N PHE A 86 -59.60 8.34 -32.06
CA PHE A 86 -59.64 9.63 -31.38
C PHE A 86 -60.27 10.71 -32.26
N PRO A 87 -61.08 11.62 -31.69
CA PRO A 87 -61.78 12.65 -32.41
C PRO A 87 -60.86 13.57 -33.22
N ASP A 88 -61.38 14.12 -34.32
CA ASP A 88 -60.64 15.07 -35.13
C ASP A 88 -60.25 16.33 -34.34
N GLY A 89 -59.02 16.78 -34.61
CA GLY A 89 -58.45 17.95 -33.94
C GLY A 89 -57.88 17.71 -32.55
N THR A 90 -57.90 16.45 -32.03
CA THR A 90 -57.37 16.13 -30.72
C THR A 90 -55.84 16.16 -30.74
N THR A 91 -55.24 16.86 -29.76
CA THR A 91 -53.81 16.94 -29.55
C THR A 91 -53.44 16.65 -28.10
N VAL A 92 -52.32 16.01 -27.88
CA VAL A 92 -51.75 15.73 -26.55
C VAL A 92 -50.35 16.26 -26.49
N SER A 93 -50.06 17.23 -25.61
CA SER A 93 -48.76 17.92 -25.51
C SER A 93 -48.21 18.38 -26.88
N GLY A 94 -49.10 18.85 -27.78
CA GLY A 94 -48.76 19.29 -29.12
C GLY A 94 -48.63 18.18 -30.16
N VAL A 95 -48.72 16.90 -29.78
CA VAL A 95 -48.73 15.75 -30.69
C VAL A 95 -50.17 15.47 -31.14
N SER A 96 -50.44 15.46 -32.47
CA SER A 96 -51.75 15.13 -32.99
C SER A 96 -52.03 13.63 -32.91
N ILE A 97 -53.13 13.28 -32.28
CA ILE A 97 -53.67 11.92 -32.20
C ILE A 97 -54.99 11.78 -32.96
N SER A 98 -55.42 12.84 -33.69
CA SER A 98 -56.62 12.89 -34.53
C SER A 98 -56.70 11.69 -35.45
N GLY A 99 -57.85 10.97 -35.44
CA GLY A 99 -58.12 9.83 -36.31
C GLY A 99 -57.24 8.57 -36.04
N LYS A 100 -56.39 8.58 -35.04
CA LYS A 100 -55.57 7.43 -34.64
C LYS A 100 -56.35 6.45 -33.78
N THR A 101 -56.01 5.15 -33.91
CA THR A 101 -56.41 4.15 -32.92
C THR A 101 -55.72 4.39 -31.57
N TYR A 102 -56.14 3.69 -30.51
CA TYR A 102 -55.53 3.82 -29.18
C TYR A 102 -54.04 3.46 -29.22
N ASP A 103 -53.68 2.34 -29.86
CA ASP A 103 -52.29 1.88 -29.94
C ASP A 103 -51.40 2.78 -30.81
N GLU A 104 -51.96 3.30 -31.94
CA GLU A 104 -51.25 4.26 -32.78
C GLU A 104 -51.00 5.60 -32.05
N ALA A 105 -51.97 6.06 -31.25
CA ALA A 105 -51.84 7.26 -30.45
C ALA A 105 -50.81 7.06 -29.32
N LYS A 106 -50.88 5.93 -28.59
CA LYS A 106 -49.93 5.56 -27.55
C LYS A 106 -48.52 5.54 -28.11
N LYS A 107 -48.26 4.82 -29.20
CA LYS A 107 -46.94 4.76 -29.86
C LYS A 107 -46.45 6.14 -30.28
N ALA A 108 -47.30 6.97 -30.87
CA ALA A 108 -46.95 8.32 -31.32
C ALA A 108 -46.54 9.25 -30.16
N LEU A 109 -47.10 9.04 -28.96
CA LEU A 109 -46.72 9.76 -27.74
C LEU A 109 -45.45 9.19 -27.10
N GLU A 110 -45.31 7.88 -27.03
CA GLU A 110 -44.08 7.21 -26.52
C GLU A 110 -42.84 7.61 -27.31
N GLU A 111 -42.95 7.75 -28.64
CA GLU A 111 -41.84 8.23 -29.50
C GLU A 111 -41.44 9.69 -29.22
N LYS A 112 -42.22 10.44 -28.41
CA LYS A 112 -42.01 11.85 -28.06
C LYS A 112 -41.80 12.09 -26.57
N GLU A 113 -41.63 11.06 -25.75
CA GLU A 113 -41.51 11.14 -24.29
C GLU A 113 -40.48 12.18 -23.83
N GLU A 114 -39.27 12.22 -24.44
CA GLU A 114 -38.25 13.19 -24.09
C GLU A 114 -38.72 14.65 -24.25
N SER A 115 -39.65 14.92 -25.19
CA SER A 115 -40.16 16.27 -25.43
C SER A 115 -41.16 16.74 -24.35
N PHE A 116 -41.67 15.84 -23.51
CA PHE A 116 -42.58 16.16 -22.43
C PHE A 116 -41.86 16.54 -21.13
N ILE A 117 -40.54 16.28 -21.06
CA ILE A 117 -39.72 16.65 -19.92
C ILE A 117 -39.42 18.15 -19.96
N LYS A 118 -39.65 18.84 -18.85
CA LYS A 118 -39.27 20.26 -18.75
C LYS A 118 -37.77 20.37 -18.56
N PRO A 119 -37.09 21.32 -19.24
CA PRO A 119 -35.68 21.58 -19.02
C PRO A 119 -35.37 21.88 -17.56
N LEU A 120 -34.23 21.37 -17.07
CA LEU A 120 -33.81 21.53 -15.69
C LEU A 120 -32.30 21.84 -15.65
N ASP A 121 -31.91 22.88 -14.93
CA ASP A 121 -30.49 23.22 -14.64
C ASP A 121 -30.31 23.36 -13.13
N ILE A 122 -29.75 22.32 -12.49
CA ILE A 122 -29.39 22.35 -11.08
C ILE A 122 -27.87 22.51 -10.97
N SER A 123 -27.42 23.58 -10.31
CA SER A 123 -26.05 23.80 -9.93
C SER A 123 -25.83 23.31 -8.50
N VAL A 124 -25.11 22.21 -8.31
CA VAL A 124 -24.73 21.70 -6.99
C VAL A 124 -23.33 22.20 -6.64
N ASP A 125 -23.25 23.06 -5.65
CA ASP A 125 -22.01 23.60 -5.10
C ASP A 125 -21.48 22.69 -3.99
N VAL A 126 -20.33 22.09 -4.23
CA VAL A 126 -19.63 21.23 -3.27
C VAL A 126 -18.31 21.90 -2.91
N ASN A 127 -18.28 22.67 -1.83
CA ASN A 127 -17.09 23.42 -1.39
C ASN A 127 -16.45 24.29 -2.50
N GLY A 128 -17.30 24.99 -3.28
CA GLY A 128 -16.85 25.84 -4.38
C GLY A 128 -16.67 25.13 -5.73
N VAL A 129 -16.83 23.82 -5.78
CA VAL A 129 -16.81 23.03 -7.03
C VAL A 129 -18.24 22.84 -7.50
N ILE A 130 -18.58 23.39 -8.67
CA ILE A 130 -19.93 23.30 -9.22
C ILE A 130 -20.08 22.01 -10.04
N SER A 131 -21.06 21.18 -9.66
CA SER A 131 -21.53 20.04 -10.44
C SER A 131 -22.87 20.40 -11.07
N LYS A 132 -22.99 20.30 -12.40
CA LYS A 132 -24.24 20.51 -13.13
C LYS A 132 -25.03 19.21 -13.17
N VAL A 133 -26.34 19.31 -12.91
CA VAL A 133 -27.32 18.23 -13.00
C VAL A 133 -28.49 18.75 -13.82
N THR A 134 -28.89 17.99 -14.83
CA THR A 134 -29.94 18.36 -15.78
C THR A 134 -31.04 17.32 -15.76
N GLU A 135 -32.14 17.60 -16.50
CA GLU A 135 -33.24 16.63 -16.70
C GLU A 135 -32.74 15.25 -17.14
N LYS A 136 -31.62 15.18 -17.87
CA LYS A 136 -31.02 13.92 -18.40
C LYS A 136 -30.40 13.04 -17.35
N ASP A 137 -30.15 13.57 -16.15
CA ASP A 137 -29.59 12.82 -15.03
C ASP A 137 -30.66 12.03 -14.26
N PHE A 138 -31.96 12.16 -14.66
CA PHE A 138 -33.08 11.53 -14.00
C PHE A 138 -33.88 10.65 -14.97
N LYS A 139 -34.66 9.74 -14.44
CA LYS A 139 -35.64 8.91 -15.17
C LYS A 139 -37.03 9.38 -14.86
N TYR A 140 -37.95 9.22 -15.83
CA TYR A 140 -39.33 9.71 -15.73
C TYR A 140 -40.31 8.61 -16.06
N THR A 141 -41.51 8.74 -15.50
CA THR A 141 -42.70 8.04 -15.93
C THR A 141 -43.67 9.06 -16.55
N TYR A 142 -44.52 8.60 -17.43
CA TYR A 142 -45.45 9.44 -18.18
C TYR A 142 -46.88 8.91 -18.00
N ASP A 143 -47.85 9.81 -17.85
CA ASP A 143 -49.28 9.47 -17.67
C ASP A 143 -50.00 9.24 -18.98
N ILE A 144 -49.31 8.80 -20.06
CA ILE A 144 -49.83 8.60 -21.42
C ILE A 144 -51.09 7.78 -21.40
N GLU A 145 -51.11 6.59 -20.78
CA GLU A 145 -52.28 5.71 -20.75
C GLU A 145 -53.44 6.34 -20.00
N SER A 146 -53.19 7.06 -18.92
CA SER A 146 -54.23 7.77 -18.15
C SER A 146 -54.90 8.85 -19.00
N VAL A 147 -54.09 9.67 -19.69
CA VAL A 147 -54.62 10.75 -20.58
C VAL A 147 -55.38 10.17 -21.76
N LEU A 148 -54.85 9.12 -22.42
CA LEU A 148 -55.57 8.47 -23.53
C LEU A 148 -56.89 7.85 -23.09
N ASN A 149 -56.96 7.24 -21.91
CA ASN A 149 -58.19 6.69 -21.33
C ASN A 149 -59.18 7.80 -20.96
N GLU A 150 -58.74 8.93 -20.41
CA GLU A 150 -59.59 10.10 -20.15
C GLU A 150 -60.24 10.59 -21.45
N ILE A 151 -59.47 10.81 -22.52
CA ILE A 151 -59.97 11.26 -23.82
C ILE A 151 -60.93 10.23 -24.42
N LYS A 152 -60.60 8.92 -24.34
CA LYS A 152 -61.48 7.85 -24.83
C LYS A 152 -62.83 7.87 -24.10
N ASN A 153 -62.81 7.95 -22.77
CA ASN A 153 -64.03 7.98 -21.96
C ASN A 153 -64.88 9.22 -22.26
N GLU A 154 -64.28 10.40 -22.38
CA GLU A 154 -65.00 11.63 -22.76
C GLU A 154 -65.61 11.51 -24.17
N ALA A 155 -64.91 10.91 -25.13
CA ALA A 155 -65.39 10.77 -26.51
C ALA A 155 -66.47 9.71 -26.66
N THR A 156 -66.62 8.75 -25.74
CA THR A 156 -67.64 7.68 -25.77
C THR A 156 -68.78 7.93 -24.82
N ASP A 157 -68.74 8.97 -23.99
CA ASP A 157 -69.85 9.34 -23.09
C ASP A 157 -70.98 10.01 -23.85
N PRO A 158 -72.16 9.41 -23.92
CA PRO A 158 -73.31 9.96 -24.64
C PRO A 158 -73.86 11.23 -24.00
N SER A 159 -73.52 11.57 -22.79
CA SER A 159 -73.91 12.78 -22.09
C SER A 159 -73.09 14.02 -22.41
N VAL A 160 -71.90 13.82 -23.06
CA VAL A 160 -70.99 14.90 -23.46
C VAL A 160 -71.36 15.35 -24.88
N GLU A 161 -71.96 16.58 -25.03
CA GLU A 161 -72.13 17.16 -26.36
C GLU A 161 -70.81 17.21 -27.09
N THR A 162 -70.76 16.57 -28.24
CA THR A 162 -69.59 16.61 -29.14
C THR A 162 -69.43 18.03 -29.69
N SER A 163 -68.86 18.89 -28.88
CA SER A 163 -68.42 20.22 -29.30
C SER A 163 -67.26 20.05 -30.27
N THR A 164 -67.36 20.68 -31.42
CA THR A 164 -66.36 20.73 -32.48
C THR A 164 -65.09 21.52 -32.07
N SER A 165 -64.94 21.86 -30.80
CA SER A 165 -63.76 22.56 -30.28
C SER A 165 -62.60 21.63 -30.13
N LYS A 166 -61.43 22.01 -30.72
CA LYS A 166 -60.15 21.33 -30.57
C LYS A 166 -59.82 21.18 -29.09
N LYS A 167 -59.75 19.94 -28.62
CA LYS A 167 -59.31 19.64 -27.25
C LYS A 167 -57.83 19.42 -27.22
N SER A 168 -57.14 20.08 -26.30
CA SER A 168 -55.72 19.92 -26.05
C SER A 168 -55.52 19.37 -24.65
N TYR A 169 -54.83 18.25 -24.56
CA TYR A 169 -54.46 17.58 -23.31
C TYR A 169 -52.96 17.66 -23.10
N THR A 170 -52.51 17.39 -21.89
CA THR A 170 -51.10 17.52 -21.54
C THR A 170 -50.59 16.25 -20.83
N ILE A 171 -49.51 15.70 -21.30
CA ILE A 171 -48.77 14.64 -20.59
C ILE A 171 -47.97 15.25 -19.46
N THR A 172 -48.01 14.59 -18.33
CA THR A 172 -47.16 14.91 -17.18
C THR A 172 -46.01 13.92 -17.09
N ALA A 173 -44.78 14.42 -17.17
CA ALA A 173 -43.58 13.65 -16.87
C ALA A 173 -43.28 13.73 -15.36
N THR A 174 -43.32 12.60 -14.67
CA THR A 174 -43.04 12.50 -13.24
C THR A 174 -41.68 11.81 -13.01
N VAL A 175 -40.77 12.44 -12.24
CA VAL A 175 -39.45 11.88 -11.92
C VAL A 175 -39.59 10.61 -11.07
N ILE A 176 -38.81 9.58 -11.39
CA ILE A 176 -38.75 8.34 -10.62
C ILE A 176 -37.85 8.57 -9.40
N ALA A 177 -38.37 8.30 -8.20
CA ALA A 177 -37.69 8.58 -6.93
C ALA A 177 -36.32 7.92 -6.82
N GLU A 178 -36.18 6.67 -7.27
CA GLU A 178 -34.91 5.95 -7.27
C GLU A 178 -33.84 6.63 -8.14
N SER A 179 -34.25 7.26 -9.25
CA SER A 179 -33.30 7.99 -10.13
C SER A 179 -32.80 9.28 -9.48
N VAL A 180 -33.58 9.88 -8.58
CA VAL A 180 -33.15 11.03 -7.79
C VAL A 180 -32.05 10.62 -6.81
N ASP A 181 -32.22 9.48 -6.15
CA ASP A 181 -31.21 8.93 -5.26
C ASP A 181 -29.91 8.52 -6.04
N GLU A 182 -30.07 7.96 -7.26
CA GLU A 182 -28.95 7.65 -8.16
C GLU A 182 -28.18 8.91 -8.59
N ALA A 183 -28.89 9.99 -8.93
CA ALA A 183 -28.28 11.26 -9.31
C ALA A 183 -27.50 11.88 -8.13
N ALA A 184 -28.06 11.86 -6.92
CA ALA A 184 -27.37 12.31 -5.71
C ALA A 184 -26.08 11.51 -5.45
N LYS A 185 -26.12 10.18 -5.55
CA LYS A 185 -24.95 9.30 -5.44
C LYS A 185 -23.89 9.59 -6.50
N LYS A 186 -24.32 9.88 -7.73
CA LYS A 186 -23.39 10.23 -8.82
C LYS A 186 -22.63 11.52 -8.52
N VAL A 187 -23.31 12.55 -8.02
CA VAL A 187 -22.68 13.81 -7.60
C VAL A 187 -21.77 13.58 -6.40
N ALA A 188 -22.23 12.85 -5.39
CA ALA A 188 -21.44 12.54 -4.19
C ALA A 188 -20.16 11.79 -4.54
N LYS A 189 -20.24 10.74 -5.36
CA LYS A 189 -19.08 9.96 -5.82
C LYS A 189 -18.08 10.80 -6.60
N LYS A 190 -18.54 11.70 -7.47
CA LYS A 190 -17.69 12.60 -8.25
C LYS A 190 -16.89 13.56 -7.37
N ASN A 191 -17.47 13.97 -6.23
CA ASN A 191 -16.90 14.94 -5.32
C ASN A 191 -16.33 14.31 -4.04
N TYR A 192 -16.29 12.98 -3.96
CA TYR A 192 -15.62 12.26 -2.86
C TYR A 192 -14.13 12.48 -2.93
N LYS A 193 -13.53 12.78 -1.79
CA LYS A 193 -12.10 12.84 -1.57
C LYS A 193 -11.76 12.10 -0.30
N GLU A 194 -10.83 11.17 -0.36
CA GLU A 194 -10.30 10.50 0.82
C GLU A 194 -9.36 11.44 1.58
N ALA A 195 -9.33 11.30 2.90
CA ALA A 195 -8.32 11.98 3.71
C ALA A 195 -6.95 11.34 3.47
N GLU A 196 -5.95 12.15 3.20
CA GLU A 196 -4.59 11.67 3.01
C GLU A 196 -3.72 12.09 4.19
N ASN A 197 -3.02 11.12 4.77
CA ASN A 197 -2.06 11.37 5.84
C ASN A 197 -0.84 12.14 5.30
N ALA A 198 -0.23 12.93 6.17
CA ALA A 198 1.10 13.46 5.91
C ALA A 198 2.09 12.31 5.71
N ARG A 199 3.08 12.51 4.87
CA ARG A 199 4.15 11.54 4.59
C ARG A 199 5.48 12.23 4.40
N VAL A 200 6.57 11.48 4.56
CA VAL A 200 7.87 11.96 4.14
C VAL A 200 7.94 11.90 2.61
N SER A 201 8.17 13.05 1.98
CA SER A 201 8.27 13.16 0.53
C SER A 201 9.70 12.93 0.02
N LYS A 202 10.71 13.35 0.83
CA LYS A 202 12.13 13.09 0.54
C LYS A 202 12.91 12.79 1.79
N PHE A 203 13.84 11.87 1.66
CA PHE A 203 14.80 11.51 2.68
C PHE A 203 16.22 11.91 2.22
N HIS A 204 16.93 12.66 3.06
CA HIS A 204 18.29 13.13 2.83
C HIS A 204 19.23 12.51 3.88
N PRO A 205 19.87 11.37 3.57
CA PRO A 205 20.78 10.71 4.50
C PRO A 205 21.86 11.68 5.01
N TYR A 206 22.15 11.61 6.31
CA TYR A 206 23.17 12.41 7.02
C TYR A 206 22.97 13.94 7.03
N ALA A 207 21.96 14.47 6.33
CA ALA A 207 21.68 15.90 6.35
C ALA A 207 21.12 16.35 7.70
N LYS A 208 21.41 17.59 8.11
CA LYS A 208 20.78 18.19 9.30
C LYS A 208 19.26 18.24 9.19
N LYS A 209 18.73 18.55 8.00
CA LYS A 209 17.31 18.45 7.66
C LYS A 209 17.11 17.15 6.86
N ARG A 210 16.93 16.04 7.58
CA ARG A 210 16.82 14.71 6.95
C ARG A 210 15.56 14.48 6.15
N PHE A 211 14.45 15.10 6.54
CA PHE A 211 13.14 14.80 5.98
C PHE A 211 12.47 16.04 5.43
N GLU A 212 11.91 15.91 4.23
CA GLU A 212 10.90 16.81 3.69
C GLU A 212 9.55 16.12 3.74
N TYR A 213 8.48 16.90 3.93
CA TYR A 213 7.16 16.34 4.18
C TYR A 213 6.15 16.85 3.16
N THR A 214 5.16 16.01 2.84
CA THR A 214 3.92 16.40 2.21
C THR A 214 2.88 16.57 3.30
N GLU A 215 2.15 17.69 3.27
CA GLU A 215 1.10 17.99 4.24
C GLU A 215 -0.07 17.01 4.11
N ALA A 216 -0.72 16.75 5.22
CA ALA A 216 -1.97 16.00 5.25
C ALA A 216 -3.08 16.77 4.54
N SER A 217 -4.01 16.07 3.92
CA SER A 217 -5.18 16.67 3.32
C SER A 217 -6.46 16.09 3.88
N GLN A 218 -7.43 16.97 4.15
CA GLN A 218 -8.75 16.55 4.60
C GLN A 218 -9.50 15.83 3.48
N GLY A 219 -10.20 14.77 3.86
CA GLY A 219 -11.20 14.11 3.04
C GLY A 219 -12.53 14.88 3.05
N GLN A 220 -13.37 14.59 2.07
CA GLN A 220 -14.74 15.11 2.01
C GLN A 220 -15.70 14.07 1.46
N LYS A 221 -16.89 14.06 2.01
CA LYS A 221 -18.00 13.21 1.59
C LYS A 221 -19.28 14.02 1.57
N VAL A 222 -19.97 14.05 0.44
CA VAL A 222 -21.28 14.70 0.32
C VAL A 222 -22.31 13.85 1.03
N ASN A 223 -23.21 14.46 1.76
CA ASN A 223 -24.39 13.81 2.35
C ASN A 223 -25.40 13.47 1.25
N GLU A 224 -25.36 12.22 0.78
CA GLU A 224 -26.18 11.72 -0.32
C GLU A 224 -27.68 11.84 -0.02
N THR A 225 -28.07 11.56 1.22
CA THR A 225 -29.49 11.59 1.62
C THR A 225 -30.02 13.01 1.63
N ASP A 226 -29.25 13.96 2.15
CA ASP A 226 -29.62 15.37 2.15
C ASP A 226 -29.72 15.90 0.72
N LEU A 227 -28.72 15.62 -0.12
CA LEU A 227 -28.71 16.03 -1.52
C LEU A 227 -29.91 15.46 -2.31
N ALA A 228 -30.24 14.18 -2.09
CA ALA A 228 -31.41 13.56 -2.71
C ALA A 228 -32.73 14.26 -2.26
N ASN A 229 -32.85 14.62 -0.98
CA ASN A 229 -33.99 15.36 -0.48
C ASN A 229 -34.07 16.76 -1.07
N GLN A 230 -32.96 17.44 -1.26
CA GLN A 230 -32.92 18.74 -1.94
C GLN A 230 -33.34 18.62 -3.40
N PHE A 231 -32.91 17.59 -4.15
CA PHE A 231 -33.39 17.31 -5.50
C PHE A 231 -34.93 17.08 -5.53
N LYS A 232 -35.47 16.27 -4.60
CA LYS A 232 -36.93 16.08 -4.46
C LYS A 232 -37.65 17.42 -4.23
N GLY A 233 -37.04 18.31 -3.42
CA GLY A 233 -37.54 19.67 -3.21
C GLY A 233 -37.56 20.52 -4.47
N VAL A 234 -36.56 20.42 -5.34
CA VAL A 234 -36.51 21.11 -6.64
C VAL A 234 -37.67 20.66 -7.52
N PHE A 235 -37.91 19.35 -7.67
CA PHE A 235 -39.02 18.82 -8.43
C PHE A 235 -40.40 19.27 -7.86
N ALA A 236 -40.54 19.26 -6.54
CA ALA A 236 -41.75 19.71 -5.88
C ALA A 236 -42.01 21.21 -6.07
N SER A 237 -40.97 22.02 -6.19
CA SER A 237 -41.11 23.47 -6.43
C SER A 237 -41.50 23.84 -7.86
N GLY A 238 -41.25 22.93 -8.83
CA GLY A 238 -41.44 23.17 -10.26
C GLY A 238 -40.48 24.17 -10.86
N ALA A 239 -39.36 24.49 -10.17
CA ALA A 239 -38.32 25.40 -10.67
C ALA A 239 -37.51 24.74 -11.78
N SER A 240 -37.17 25.50 -12.83
CA SER A 240 -36.32 25.03 -13.94
C SER A 240 -34.83 25.28 -13.70
N GLU A 241 -34.53 26.23 -12.83
CA GLU A 241 -33.15 26.56 -12.43
C GLU A 241 -33.04 26.57 -10.91
N TYR A 242 -32.00 25.95 -10.36
CA TYR A 242 -31.81 25.90 -8.92
C TYR A 242 -30.32 25.80 -8.54
N ARG A 243 -29.96 26.41 -7.41
CA ARG A 243 -28.61 26.25 -6.82
C ARG A 243 -28.73 25.55 -5.47
N ILE A 244 -28.07 24.43 -5.35
CA ILE A 244 -27.94 23.65 -4.12
C ILE A 244 -26.54 23.86 -3.57
N ILE A 245 -26.45 24.14 -2.27
CA ILE A 245 -25.19 24.04 -1.52
C ILE A 245 -25.22 22.68 -0.83
N ALA A 246 -24.35 21.77 -1.25
CA ALA A 246 -24.33 20.42 -0.70
C ALA A 246 -23.79 20.42 0.72
N ASP A 247 -24.43 19.66 1.60
CA ASP A 247 -23.89 19.34 2.92
C ASP A 247 -22.70 18.38 2.76
N VAL A 248 -21.54 18.77 3.31
CA VAL A 248 -20.27 18.06 3.15
C VAL A 248 -19.67 17.74 4.51
N GLU A 249 -19.60 16.46 4.80
CA GLU A 249 -18.86 15.92 5.93
C GLU A 249 -17.36 15.92 5.61
N LYS A 250 -16.55 16.49 6.51
CA LYS A 250 -15.09 16.49 6.42
C LYS A 250 -14.53 15.38 7.29
N THR A 251 -13.52 14.70 6.78
CA THR A 251 -12.77 13.69 7.52
C THR A 251 -11.34 14.16 7.66
N ASP A 252 -10.85 14.27 8.88
CA ASP A 252 -9.47 14.65 9.13
C ASP A 252 -8.53 13.49 8.82
N ALA A 253 -7.33 13.82 8.35
CA ALA A 253 -6.24 12.87 8.24
C ALA A 253 -5.81 12.41 9.65
N LYS A 254 -5.35 11.17 9.75
CA LYS A 254 -4.94 10.56 11.03
C LYS A 254 -3.54 10.97 11.46
N ILE A 255 -2.69 11.41 10.53
CA ILE A 255 -1.28 11.72 10.73
C ILE A 255 -0.98 13.08 10.13
N SER A 256 -0.51 14.00 10.96
CA SER A 256 -0.01 15.32 10.59
C SER A 256 1.51 15.30 10.36
N VAL A 257 2.05 16.37 9.78
CA VAL A 257 3.50 16.58 9.69
C VAL A 257 4.15 16.67 11.07
N ASP A 258 3.46 17.23 12.05
CA ASP A 258 4.00 17.35 13.41
C ASP A 258 4.04 15.99 14.12
N ASP A 259 3.10 15.09 13.82
CA ASP A 259 3.16 13.69 14.28
C ASP A 259 4.38 12.97 13.66
N LEU A 260 4.65 13.17 12.37
CA LEU A 260 5.83 12.61 11.71
C LEU A 260 7.13 13.12 12.34
N LYS A 261 7.26 14.43 12.53
CA LYS A 261 8.45 15.04 13.16
C LYS A 261 8.70 14.54 14.58
N LYS A 262 7.65 14.28 15.34
CA LYS A 262 7.71 13.81 16.73
C LYS A 262 8.05 12.33 16.82
N ASN A 263 7.56 11.52 15.89
CA ASN A 263 7.58 10.06 16.03
C ASN A 263 8.56 9.36 15.09
N ILE A 264 9.05 10.01 14.03
CA ILE A 264 10.15 9.45 13.23
C ILE A 264 11.46 9.69 13.99
N VAL A 265 12.05 8.61 14.48
CA VAL A 265 13.26 8.61 15.30
C VAL A 265 14.29 7.63 14.75
N LEU A 266 15.53 7.73 15.23
CA LEU A 266 16.53 6.69 15.00
C LEU A 266 16.12 5.42 15.78
N LEU A 267 15.77 4.37 15.06
CA LEU A 267 15.33 3.10 15.64
C LEU A 267 16.51 2.23 16.06
N SER A 268 17.55 2.20 15.24
CA SER A 268 18.75 1.41 15.50
C SER A 268 19.92 1.90 14.67
N THR A 269 21.13 1.73 15.19
CA THR A 269 22.39 1.80 14.44
C THR A 269 23.20 0.56 14.73
N TYR A 270 23.88 0.04 13.71
CA TYR A 270 24.80 -1.06 13.83
C TYR A 270 26.10 -0.76 13.04
N GLU A 271 27.24 -1.07 13.65
CA GLU A 271 28.53 -0.80 13.05
C GLU A 271 29.39 -2.06 12.99
N THR A 272 30.21 -2.21 11.94
CA THR A 272 31.23 -3.26 11.85
C THR A 272 32.50 -2.68 11.25
N VAL A 273 33.63 -3.15 11.73
CA VAL A 273 34.94 -2.73 11.21
C VAL A 273 35.41 -3.71 10.15
N SER A 274 35.76 -3.22 8.97
CA SER A 274 36.38 -4.02 7.92
C SER A 274 37.85 -4.29 8.25
N THR A 275 38.19 -5.56 8.24
CA THR A 275 39.60 -6.05 8.26
C THR A 275 40.02 -6.60 6.89
N ASN A 276 39.22 -6.32 5.86
CA ASN A 276 39.44 -6.80 4.51
C ASN A 276 40.53 -6.00 3.80
N THR A 277 40.91 -6.44 2.61
CA THR A 277 41.78 -5.66 1.71
C THR A 277 41.12 -4.31 1.36
N GLU A 278 41.91 -3.38 0.85
CA GLU A 278 41.36 -2.09 0.34
C GLU A 278 40.25 -2.30 -0.68
N ASN A 279 40.44 -3.19 -1.66
CA ASN A 279 39.44 -3.54 -2.64
C ASN A 279 38.16 -4.11 -1.99
N GLY A 280 38.28 -4.99 -0.98
CA GLY A 280 37.14 -5.54 -0.26
C GLY A 280 36.39 -4.46 0.51
N THR A 281 37.11 -3.53 1.15
CA THR A 281 36.49 -2.39 1.84
C THR A 281 35.81 -1.42 0.85
N GLU A 282 36.43 -1.21 -0.33
CA GLU A 282 35.82 -0.41 -1.39
C GLU A 282 34.56 -1.05 -1.92
N ASN A 283 34.51 -2.38 -2.10
CA ASN A 283 33.28 -3.10 -2.47
C ASN A 283 32.17 -2.89 -1.43
N MET A 284 32.51 -2.84 -0.14
CA MET A 284 31.54 -2.51 0.93
C MET A 284 31.05 -1.06 0.79
N ARG A 285 31.91 -0.11 0.44
CA ARG A 285 31.55 1.29 0.21
C ARG A 285 30.60 1.42 -0.98
N VAL A 286 30.90 0.77 -2.10
CA VAL A 286 30.03 0.74 -3.29
C VAL A 286 28.66 0.16 -2.94
N SER A 287 28.60 -0.99 -2.26
CA SER A 287 27.34 -1.64 -1.92
C SER A 287 26.50 -0.83 -0.92
N LEU A 288 27.12 -0.24 0.12
CA LEU A 288 26.40 0.61 1.06
C LEU A 288 25.95 1.93 0.43
N LYS A 289 26.76 2.53 -0.45
CA LYS A 289 26.36 3.73 -1.21
C LYS A 289 25.10 3.45 -2.05
N ALA A 290 25.02 2.28 -2.67
CA ALA A 290 23.85 1.88 -3.46
C ALA A 290 22.58 1.63 -2.59
N CYS A 291 22.75 1.23 -1.33
CA CYS A 291 21.65 1.01 -0.38
C CYS A 291 21.24 2.29 0.36
N ASN A 292 22.15 3.29 0.44
CA ASN A 292 21.92 4.51 1.21
C ASN A 292 20.78 5.35 0.64
N GLY A 293 19.92 5.86 1.51
CA GLY A 293 18.76 6.66 1.12
C GLY A 293 17.52 5.86 0.75
N SER A 294 17.55 4.52 0.89
CA SER A 294 16.37 3.69 0.65
C SER A 294 15.20 4.10 1.54
N VAL A 295 14.04 4.31 0.92
CA VAL A 295 12.74 4.50 1.60
C VAL A 295 11.93 3.22 1.42
N ILE A 296 11.48 2.64 2.52
CA ILE A 296 10.75 1.38 2.53
C ILE A 296 9.32 1.66 2.98
N GLU A 297 8.41 1.68 2.02
CA GLU A 297 6.98 1.97 2.25
C GLU A 297 6.34 0.89 3.14
N PRO A 298 5.20 1.18 3.80
CA PRO A 298 4.44 0.22 4.57
C PRO A 298 4.16 -1.07 3.79
N GLY A 299 4.48 -2.23 4.38
CA GLY A 299 4.30 -3.54 3.75
C GLY A 299 5.23 -3.85 2.56
N ALA A 300 6.10 -2.91 2.17
CA ALA A 300 7.03 -3.13 1.06
C ALA A 300 8.21 -4.02 1.48
N THR A 301 8.73 -4.78 0.51
CA THR A 301 9.93 -5.60 0.65
C THR A 301 11.12 -4.94 -0.02
N TRP A 302 12.18 -4.73 0.74
CA TRP A 302 13.48 -4.26 0.30
C TRP A 302 14.41 -5.45 0.02
N SER A 303 15.26 -5.35 -1.00
CA SER A 303 16.21 -6.40 -1.41
C SER A 303 17.59 -5.80 -1.56
N PHE A 304 18.59 -6.43 -0.93
CA PHE A 304 19.99 -6.02 -1.04
C PHE A 304 20.47 -6.11 -2.49
N ASN A 305 20.26 -7.27 -3.14
CA ASN A 305 20.72 -7.49 -4.51
C ASN A 305 20.02 -6.55 -5.53
N LYS A 306 18.78 -6.16 -5.27
CA LYS A 306 18.07 -5.19 -6.12
C LYS A 306 18.70 -3.79 -6.02
N CYS A 307 19.10 -3.38 -4.82
CA CYS A 307 19.73 -2.07 -4.60
C CYS A 307 21.17 -2.04 -5.14
N THR A 308 21.96 -3.07 -4.87
CA THR A 308 23.38 -3.12 -5.24
C THR A 308 23.65 -3.47 -6.69
N GLY A 309 22.66 -4.06 -7.37
CA GLY A 309 22.84 -4.63 -8.70
C GLY A 309 23.74 -5.87 -8.68
N ASN A 310 24.20 -6.27 -9.86
CA ASN A 310 25.09 -7.43 -9.99
C ASN A 310 26.50 -7.13 -9.45
N SER A 311 26.75 -7.55 -8.21
CA SER A 311 28.01 -7.35 -7.52
C SER A 311 29.22 -8.07 -8.14
N ASN A 312 29.01 -8.91 -9.16
CA ASN A 312 30.06 -9.57 -9.92
C ASN A 312 30.54 -8.75 -11.14
N LEU A 313 30.10 -7.49 -11.27
CA LEU A 313 30.44 -6.61 -12.40
C LEU A 313 31.34 -5.45 -11.98
N GLU A 314 32.51 -5.38 -12.59
CA GLU A 314 33.44 -4.24 -12.44
C GLU A 314 32.84 -2.92 -12.93
N SER A 315 31.93 -2.97 -13.92
CA SER A 315 31.24 -1.79 -14.46
C SER A 315 30.35 -1.07 -13.45
N LEU A 316 30.00 -1.74 -12.35
CA LEU A 316 29.29 -1.14 -11.22
C LEU A 316 30.22 -0.66 -10.08
N GLY A 317 31.53 -0.65 -10.33
CA GLY A 317 32.56 -0.18 -9.39
C GLY A 317 33.10 -1.26 -8.47
N TYR A 318 32.62 -2.52 -8.57
CA TYR A 318 33.16 -3.62 -7.75
C TYR A 318 34.53 -4.07 -8.24
N LYS A 319 35.38 -4.44 -7.29
CA LYS A 319 36.77 -4.82 -7.52
C LYS A 319 37.04 -6.27 -7.10
N PRO A 320 38.09 -6.92 -7.65
CA PRO A 320 38.53 -8.23 -7.18
C PRO A 320 39.00 -8.18 -5.71
N ALA A 321 38.42 -9.06 -4.88
CA ALA A 321 38.78 -9.25 -3.48
C ALA A 321 38.45 -10.68 -3.05
N GLY A 322 38.74 -11.04 -1.80
CA GLY A 322 38.51 -12.39 -1.28
C GLY A 322 37.04 -12.78 -1.28
N VAL A 323 36.70 -13.89 -1.89
CA VAL A 323 35.38 -14.54 -1.88
C VAL A 323 35.51 -15.96 -1.36
N ILE A 324 34.38 -16.55 -0.94
CA ILE A 324 34.30 -17.98 -0.67
C ILE A 324 33.53 -18.60 -1.84
N SER A 325 34.22 -19.34 -2.70
CA SER A 325 33.66 -20.04 -3.84
C SER A 325 33.79 -21.54 -3.67
N ASN A 326 32.71 -22.30 -3.81
CA ASN A 326 32.66 -23.75 -3.64
C ASN A 326 33.31 -24.26 -2.34
N GLY A 327 33.19 -23.48 -1.25
CA GLY A 327 33.78 -23.82 0.04
C GLY A 327 35.30 -23.67 0.13
N LYS A 328 35.91 -22.81 -0.71
CA LYS A 328 37.30 -22.44 -0.68
C LYS A 328 37.45 -20.93 -0.79
N SER A 329 38.54 -20.42 -0.18
CA SER A 329 38.93 -19.03 -0.37
C SER A 329 39.46 -18.84 -1.80
N ASP A 330 38.93 -17.86 -2.50
CA ASP A 330 39.27 -17.50 -3.88
C ASP A 330 39.27 -15.97 -4.03
N ILE A 331 39.65 -15.46 -5.18
CA ILE A 331 39.55 -14.04 -5.53
C ILE A 331 38.43 -13.88 -6.58
N GLY A 332 37.46 -13.06 -6.28
CA GLY A 332 36.34 -12.75 -7.17
C GLY A 332 35.94 -11.30 -7.07
N ILE A 333 35.21 -10.79 -8.09
CA ILE A 333 34.69 -9.43 -8.07
C ILE A 333 33.59 -9.33 -7.00
N GLY A 334 33.57 -8.22 -6.25
CA GLY A 334 32.59 -7.99 -5.21
C GLY A 334 32.89 -8.68 -3.87
N GLY A 335 34.08 -9.29 -3.71
CA GLY A 335 34.46 -9.88 -2.42
C GLY A 335 34.39 -8.87 -1.27
N GLY A 336 33.90 -9.33 -0.12
CA GLY A 336 33.72 -8.52 1.10
C GLY A 336 32.28 -8.02 1.35
N ILE A 337 31.42 -7.90 0.34
CA ILE A 337 30.08 -7.27 0.47
C ILE A 337 29.12 -8.00 1.41
N CYS A 338 29.35 -9.27 1.75
CA CYS A 338 28.56 -9.98 2.77
C CYS A 338 28.68 -9.33 4.15
N GLN A 339 29.75 -8.56 4.43
CA GLN A 339 29.82 -7.75 5.64
C GLN A 339 28.84 -6.59 5.58
N SER A 340 28.64 -5.95 4.41
CA SER A 340 27.62 -4.92 4.23
C SER A 340 26.21 -5.45 4.48
N SER A 341 25.84 -6.57 3.86
CA SER A 341 24.53 -7.19 4.07
C SER A 341 24.31 -7.66 5.50
N SER A 342 25.35 -8.19 6.16
CA SER A 342 25.27 -8.58 7.58
C SER A 342 25.12 -7.39 8.51
N THR A 343 25.78 -6.26 8.21
CA THR A 343 25.65 -5.02 8.99
C THR A 343 24.23 -4.46 8.85
N ILE A 344 23.69 -4.43 7.62
CA ILE A 344 22.30 -4.03 7.36
C ILE A 344 21.32 -4.96 8.08
N TYR A 345 21.53 -6.28 8.00
CA TYR A 345 20.67 -7.26 8.68
C TYR A 345 20.60 -7.02 10.18
N ASN A 346 21.75 -6.78 10.83
CA ASN A 346 21.80 -6.52 12.27
C ASN A 346 21.12 -5.22 12.68
N ALA A 347 21.26 -4.15 11.89
CA ALA A 347 20.51 -2.92 12.12
C ALA A 347 18.99 -3.15 11.90
N ALA A 348 18.62 -3.84 10.81
CA ALA A 348 17.24 -4.08 10.43
C ALA A 348 16.45 -4.89 11.47
N VAL A 349 17.02 -5.97 12.02
CA VAL A 349 16.33 -6.78 13.03
C VAL A 349 16.09 -6.00 14.32
N ARG A 350 16.98 -5.05 14.65
CA ARG A 350 16.83 -4.14 15.80
C ARG A 350 15.89 -2.97 15.52
N ALA A 351 15.65 -2.65 14.25
CA ALA A 351 14.62 -1.70 13.81
C ALA A 351 13.24 -2.35 13.58
N ASN A 352 13.06 -3.59 14.00
CA ASN A 352 11.83 -4.38 13.82
C ASN A 352 11.47 -4.69 12.37
N MET A 353 12.41 -4.65 11.42
CA MET A 353 12.14 -5.13 10.07
C MET A 353 11.86 -6.64 10.08
N LYS A 354 10.91 -7.09 9.27
CA LYS A 354 10.65 -8.51 9.08
C LYS A 354 11.67 -9.10 8.11
N VAL A 355 12.22 -10.25 8.45
CA VAL A 355 13.16 -10.98 7.61
C VAL A 355 12.39 -11.90 6.67
N GLU A 356 12.43 -11.63 5.37
CA GLU A 356 11.76 -12.43 4.35
C GLU A 356 12.71 -13.47 3.74
N GLU A 357 13.98 -13.10 3.58
CA GLU A 357 15.02 -14.00 3.05
C GLU A 357 16.37 -13.65 3.68
N ARG A 358 17.07 -14.65 4.21
CA ARG A 358 18.41 -14.51 4.77
C ARG A 358 19.09 -15.87 4.82
N TYR A 359 20.36 -15.92 4.47
CA TYR A 359 21.20 -17.11 4.53
C TYR A 359 22.42 -16.87 5.42
N CYS A 360 22.86 -17.87 6.18
CA CYS A 360 24.13 -17.83 6.88
C CYS A 360 25.27 -18.28 5.96
N HIS A 361 26.51 -17.89 6.31
CA HIS A 361 27.69 -18.42 5.64
C HIS A 361 27.92 -19.91 5.95
N LYS A 362 28.76 -20.56 5.15
CA LYS A 362 29.23 -21.91 5.44
C LYS A 362 30.07 -21.92 6.74
N TRP A 363 30.88 -20.92 6.96
CA TRP A 363 31.67 -20.71 8.18
C TRP A 363 31.24 -19.41 8.87
N ALA A 364 31.18 -19.43 10.20
CA ALA A 364 30.77 -18.24 10.93
C ALA A 364 31.73 -17.07 10.68
N SER A 365 31.13 -15.90 10.44
CA SER A 365 31.86 -14.65 10.28
C SER A 365 32.35 -14.13 11.63
N SER A 366 33.47 -13.40 11.63
CA SER A 366 34.04 -12.79 12.84
C SER A 366 33.52 -11.37 13.12
N TYR A 367 32.88 -10.74 12.16
CA TYR A 367 32.46 -9.33 12.24
C TYR A 367 31.06 -9.09 12.84
N VAL A 368 30.25 -10.15 13.01
CA VAL A 368 28.94 -10.08 13.68
C VAL A 368 28.77 -11.26 14.65
N PRO A 369 27.80 -11.23 15.60
CA PRO A 369 27.50 -12.38 16.45
C PRO A 369 27.12 -13.60 15.64
N THR A 370 27.52 -14.77 16.11
CA THR A 370 27.25 -16.04 15.44
C THR A 370 25.75 -16.29 15.32
N GLY A 371 25.27 -16.60 14.12
CA GLY A 371 23.83 -16.73 13.82
C GLY A 371 23.18 -15.45 13.31
N LEU A 372 23.92 -14.34 13.26
CA LEU A 372 23.43 -13.03 12.82
C LEU A 372 24.17 -12.47 11.60
N ASP A 373 24.86 -13.31 10.84
CA ASP A 373 25.40 -12.97 9.54
C ASP A 373 24.36 -13.11 8.43
N ALA A 374 24.55 -12.44 7.32
CA ALA A 374 23.71 -12.55 6.12
C ALA A 374 24.61 -12.62 4.89
N THR A 375 24.71 -13.81 4.30
CA THR A 375 25.46 -13.99 3.04
C THR A 375 24.58 -13.65 1.85
N ILE A 376 25.19 -13.08 0.83
CA ILE A 376 24.55 -12.79 -0.46
C ILE A 376 25.38 -13.36 -1.61
N ASP A 377 24.70 -13.72 -2.68
CA ASP A 377 25.29 -14.08 -3.96
C ASP A 377 24.31 -13.66 -5.06
N TYR A 378 24.71 -12.72 -5.91
CA TYR A 378 23.80 -12.14 -6.88
C TYR A 378 23.17 -13.19 -7.80
N GLY A 379 21.84 -13.22 -7.81
CA GLY A 379 21.05 -14.19 -8.56
C GLY A 379 20.75 -15.50 -7.83
N ASN A 380 21.44 -15.80 -6.72
CA ASN A 380 21.27 -17.03 -5.96
C ASN A 380 20.79 -16.80 -4.51
N LEU A 381 21.48 -15.93 -3.76
CA LEU A 381 21.20 -15.65 -2.35
C LEU A 381 21.00 -14.15 -2.17
N ASP A 382 19.95 -13.76 -1.47
CA ASP A 382 19.64 -12.36 -1.20
C ASP A 382 19.34 -12.10 0.28
N LEU A 383 19.46 -10.86 0.70
CA LEU A 383 18.89 -10.36 1.94
C LEU A 383 17.64 -9.56 1.59
N LYS A 384 16.46 -10.09 1.97
CA LYS A 384 15.18 -9.39 1.78
C LYS A 384 14.55 -9.10 3.13
N LEU A 385 14.15 -7.85 3.28
CA LEU A 385 13.57 -7.31 4.50
C LEU A 385 12.25 -6.63 4.14
N SER A 386 11.19 -6.79 4.93
CA SER A 386 9.95 -6.05 4.72
C SER A 386 9.65 -5.14 5.90
N ASN A 387 8.98 -4.04 5.61
CA ASN A 387 8.50 -3.10 6.60
C ASN A 387 7.14 -3.58 7.14
N PRO A 388 7.05 -4.06 8.39
CA PRO A 388 5.80 -4.56 8.94
C PRO A 388 4.90 -3.46 9.53
N THR A 389 5.33 -2.20 9.47
CA THR A 389 4.63 -1.07 10.09
C THR A 389 3.72 -0.35 9.10
N ASP A 390 2.83 0.49 9.61
CA ASP A 390 1.96 1.37 8.81
C ASP A 390 2.67 2.66 8.36
N TYR A 391 3.97 2.81 8.64
CA TYR A 391 4.77 4.01 8.41
C TYR A 391 5.99 3.71 7.55
N GLN A 392 6.51 4.75 6.87
CA GLN A 392 7.75 4.65 6.12
C GLN A 392 8.95 4.35 7.03
N MET A 393 9.87 3.52 6.55
CA MET A 393 11.18 3.29 7.16
C MET A 393 12.29 3.75 6.22
N PHE A 394 13.40 4.22 6.79
CA PHE A 394 14.48 4.87 6.05
C PHE A 394 15.81 4.24 6.43
N LEU A 395 16.58 3.86 5.41
CA LEU A 395 17.90 3.27 5.56
C LEU A 395 18.99 4.29 5.25
N GLU A 396 19.85 4.54 6.23
CA GLU A 396 21.01 5.40 6.12
C GLU A 396 22.27 4.56 6.35
N CYS A 397 23.19 4.53 5.40
CA CYS A 397 24.40 3.71 5.53
C CYS A 397 25.58 4.30 4.76
N LYS A 398 26.77 4.17 5.34
CA LYS A 398 28.06 4.62 4.77
C LYS A 398 29.23 3.85 5.34
N VAL A 399 30.38 4.01 4.70
CA VAL A 399 31.68 3.56 5.24
C VAL A 399 32.53 4.79 5.52
N VAL A 400 33.00 4.94 6.75
CA VAL A 400 33.97 5.96 7.14
C VAL A 400 35.25 5.25 7.56
N ASP A 401 36.35 5.58 6.93
CA ASP A 401 37.61 4.80 7.02
C ASP A 401 37.32 3.31 6.70
N ASN A 402 37.47 2.43 7.68
CA ASN A 402 37.15 1.01 7.57
C ASN A 402 35.90 0.59 8.33
N THR A 403 35.14 1.54 8.87
CA THR A 403 33.93 1.24 9.66
C THR A 403 32.67 1.43 8.82
N LEU A 404 31.86 0.38 8.76
CA LEU A 404 30.55 0.37 8.14
C LEU A 404 29.53 0.84 9.17
N TYR A 405 28.76 1.86 8.87
CA TYR A 405 27.66 2.37 9.69
C TYR A 405 26.35 2.16 8.97
N VAL A 406 25.38 1.56 9.64
CA VAL A 406 24.03 1.34 9.14
C VAL A 406 23.02 1.76 10.18
N SER A 407 22.09 2.64 9.81
CA SER A 407 21.04 3.15 10.66
C SER A 407 19.67 3.02 10.01
N PHE A 408 18.68 2.68 10.80
CA PHE A 408 17.27 2.72 10.41
C PHE A 408 16.54 3.80 11.17
N TRP A 409 15.81 4.64 10.42
CA TRP A 409 14.88 5.63 10.93
C TRP A 409 13.47 5.18 10.65
N GLY A 410 12.55 5.49 11.55
CA GLY A 410 11.14 5.15 11.36
C GLY A 410 10.28 5.59 12.53
N TRP A 411 9.01 5.25 12.48
CA TRP A 411 8.07 5.57 13.55
C TRP A 411 8.37 4.74 14.79
N LYS A 412 8.56 5.40 15.93
CA LYS A 412 8.77 4.73 17.22
C LYS A 412 7.54 3.92 17.62
N SER A 413 7.78 2.75 18.21
CA SER A 413 6.70 1.92 18.74
C SER A 413 6.28 2.37 20.13
N ASP A 414 4.96 2.31 20.40
CA ASP A 414 4.45 2.46 21.78
C ASP A 414 4.50 1.14 22.56
N SER A 415 4.75 0.01 21.89
CA SER A 415 4.72 -1.32 22.48
C SER A 415 6.04 -1.72 23.14
N TYR A 416 7.17 -1.16 22.67
CA TYR A 416 8.52 -1.45 23.19
C TYR A 416 9.41 -0.21 23.04
N ASP A 417 10.47 -0.16 23.84
CA ASP A 417 11.45 0.93 23.82
C ASP A 417 12.72 0.53 23.07
N LEU A 418 13.06 -0.77 23.09
CA LEU A 418 14.33 -1.28 22.61
C LEU A 418 14.16 -2.71 22.06
N ILE A 419 14.86 -3.03 21.00
CA ILE A 419 15.04 -4.39 20.50
C ILE A 419 16.53 -4.75 20.55
N MET A 420 16.83 -5.82 21.27
CA MET A 420 18.16 -6.42 21.31
C MET A 420 18.17 -7.76 20.57
N THR A 421 19.34 -8.37 20.44
CA THR A 421 19.47 -9.73 19.92
C THR A 421 20.12 -10.64 20.95
N ARG A 422 19.77 -11.93 20.88
CA ARG A 422 20.33 -13.01 21.68
C ARG A 422 20.59 -14.20 20.78
N ASN A 423 21.67 -14.93 21.04
CA ASN A 423 21.98 -16.18 20.34
C ASN A 423 22.31 -17.30 21.34
N LYS A 424 22.19 -18.53 20.89
CA LYS A 424 22.51 -19.71 21.70
C LYS A 424 22.97 -20.85 20.82
N LEU A 425 24.08 -21.49 21.21
CA LEU A 425 24.51 -22.76 20.64
C LEU A 425 23.46 -23.83 21.00
N THR A 426 22.92 -24.50 19.99
CA THR A 426 21.86 -25.52 20.19
C THR A 426 22.34 -26.93 19.86
N ASN A 427 23.37 -27.05 19.00
CA ASN A 427 23.99 -28.33 18.66
C ASN A 427 25.46 -28.09 18.32
N GLN A 428 26.33 -29.02 18.71
CA GLN A 428 27.75 -29.04 18.35
C GLN A 428 28.16 -30.47 18.02
N GLY A 429 28.49 -30.69 16.76
CA GLY A 429 29.05 -31.93 16.24
C GLY A 429 30.54 -31.78 15.94
N SER A 430 31.13 -32.84 15.40
CA SER A 430 32.58 -32.86 15.01
C SER A 430 32.83 -32.04 13.75
N SER A 431 31.87 -31.94 12.82
CA SER A 431 32.01 -31.26 11.53
C SER A 431 31.20 -30.00 11.39
N SER A 432 30.22 -29.78 12.28
CA SER A 432 29.32 -28.61 12.23
C SER A 432 28.72 -28.27 13.59
N TYR A 433 28.28 -27.03 13.73
CA TYR A 433 27.53 -26.58 14.90
C TYR A 433 26.37 -25.66 14.48
N THR A 434 25.31 -25.65 15.29
CA THR A 434 24.09 -24.88 15.03
C THR A 434 23.86 -23.86 16.13
N VAL A 435 23.60 -22.65 15.71
CA VAL A 435 23.27 -21.53 16.59
C VAL A 435 21.86 -21.02 16.24
N LYS A 436 21.04 -20.83 17.25
CA LYS A 436 19.74 -20.20 17.13
C LYS A 436 19.80 -18.76 17.61
N ALA A 437 19.16 -17.85 16.92
CA ALA A 437 19.12 -16.44 17.26
C ALA A 437 17.70 -15.93 17.46
N TRP A 438 17.56 -14.88 18.25
CA TRP A 438 16.30 -14.21 18.55
C TRP A 438 16.50 -12.71 18.55
N ARG A 439 15.47 -11.94 18.17
CA ARG A 439 15.29 -10.57 18.62
C ARG A 439 14.45 -10.57 19.89
N VAL A 440 14.76 -9.64 20.78
CA VAL A 440 14.19 -9.58 22.14
C VAL A 440 13.71 -8.15 22.37
N TYR A 441 12.45 -8.02 22.71
CA TYR A 441 11.79 -6.74 22.91
C TYR A 441 11.82 -6.34 24.39
N TYR A 442 12.16 -5.09 24.65
CA TYR A 442 12.22 -4.53 25.99
C TYR A 442 11.27 -3.34 26.12
N LYS A 443 10.62 -3.24 27.28
CA LYS A 443 9.82 -2.10 27.73
C LYS A 443 10.18 -1.77 29.16
N ASP A 444 10.48 -0.49 29.47
CA ASP A 444 10.90 -0.04 30.79
C ASP A 444 12.04 -0.89 31.39
N GLY A 445 13.01 -1.25 30.54
CA GLY A 445 14.18 -2.06 30.91
C GLY A 445 13.91 -3.55 31.16
N LYS A 446 12.69 -4.03 30.91
CA LYS A 446 12.31 -5.45 31.07
C LYS A 446 12.06 -6.11 29.75
N GLU A 447 12.52 -7.37 29.61
CA GLU A 447 12.13 -8.24 28.48
C GLU A 447 10.62 -8.48 28.53
N ILE A 448 9.93 -8.18 27.42
CA ILE A 448 8.48 -8.36 27.30
C ILE A 448 8.11 -9.44 26.30
N ASP A 449 8.97 -9.68 25.27
CA ASP A 449 8.73 -10.66 24.23
C ASP A 449 10.04 -11.04 23.52
N SER A 450 10.04 -12.15 22.79
CA SER A 450 11.15 -12.55 21.94
C SER A 450 10.68 -13.31 20.71
N GLU A 451 11.25 -12.99 19.56
CA GLU A 451 10.94 -13.62 18.27
C GLU A 451 12.16 -14.35 17.72
N SER A 452 11.96 -15.57 17.23
CA SER A 452 13.03 -16.36 16.62
C SER A 452 13.43 -15.80 15.26
N LEU A 453 14.71 -15.54 15.08
CA LEU A 453 15.34 -15.20 13.80
C LEU A 453 15.83 -16.45 13.02
N GLY A 454 15.48 -17.64 13.53
CA GLY A 454 15.84 -18.91 12.91
C GLY A 454 17.13 -19.52 13.46
N SER A 455 17.62 -20.55 12.76
CA SER A 455 18.82 -21.31 13.10
C SER A 455 19.84 -21.19 11.96
N SER A 456 21.11 -21.11 12.31
CA SER A 456 22.24 -21.10 11.39
C SER A 456 23.18 -22.24 11.71
N THR A 457 23.56 -23.02 10.70
CA THR A 457 24.49 -24.13 10.86
C THR A 457 25.79 -23.81 10.12
N TYR A 458 26.90 -23.94 10.81
CA TYR A 458 28.23 -23.61 10.34
C TYR A 458 29.12 -24.86 10.35
N ASP A 459 29.99 -24.95 9.36
CA ASP A 459 31.02 -25.98 9.26
C ASP A 459 32.20 -25.64 10.18
N THR A 460 32.84 -26.65 10.75
CA THR A 460 34.02 -26.50 11.64
C THR A 460 35.35 -26.68 10.92
N GLU A 461 35.36 -26.86 9.59
CA GLU A 461 36.60 -27.04 8.80
C GLU A 461 37.62 -25.90 9.03
N ASN A 462 37.11 -24.65 9.15
CA ASN A 462 37.93 -23.46 9.46
C ASN A 462 37.94 -23.08 10.94
N GLY A 463 37.63 -24.03 11.82
CA GLY A 463 37.56 -23.82 13.26
C GLY A 463 36.17 -23.48 13.77
N TYR A 464 36.03 -23.47 15.08
CA TYR A 464 34.80 -23.09 15.79
C TYR A 464 34.86 -21.62 16.20
N VAL A 465 33.87 -20.85 15.82
CA VAL A 465 33.73 -19.45 16.18
C VAL A 465 32.35 -19.24 16.81
N PHE A 466 32.32 -18.77 18.06
CA PHE A 466 31.10 -18.34 18.70
C PHE A 466 31.27 -16.94 19.30
N ILE A 467 30.51 -15.98 18.78
CA ILE A 467 30.45 -14.60 19.26
C ILE A 467 29.05 -14.41 19.83
N ASP A 468 29.01 -14.03 21.11
CA ASP A 468 27.77 -13.77 21.82
C ASP A 468 27.06 -12.52 21.25
N ALA A 469 25.74 -12.59 21.13
CA ALA A 469 24.89 -11.48 20.70
C ALA A 469 24.35 -10.64 21.88
N ASN A 470 24.51 -11.12 23.12
CA ASN A 470 24.08 -10.39 24.28
C ASN A 470 24.97 -9.16 24.51
N ASN A 471 24.34 -7.98 24.67
CA ASN A 471 25.06 -6.71 24.86
C ASN A 471 26.11 -6.43 23.79
N ASP A 472 25.80 -6.75 22.55
CA ASP A 472 26.67 -6.55 21.39
C ASP A 472 27.09 -5.07 21.28
N PRO A 473 28.38 -4.71 21.45
CA PRO A 473 28.85 -3.32 21.46
C PRO A 473 28.72 -2.62 20.10
N ARG A 474 28.50 -3.39 19.02
CA ARG A 474 28.29 -2.87 17.66
C ARG A 474 26.91 -2.28 17.45
N ALA A 475 25.94 -2.62 18.30
CA ALA A 475 24.62 -2.03 18.31
C ALA A 475 24.61 -0.74 19.12
N LYS A 476 24.11 0.33 18.53
CA LYS A 476 23.94 1.64 19.16
C LYS A 476 22.46 2.04 19.15
N TYR A 477 22.03 2.71 20.17
CA TYR A 477 20.62 3.09 20.37
C TYR A 477 20.53 4.51 20.90
N GLY A 478 19.41 5.18 20.58
CA GLY A 478 19.09 6.50 21.11
C GLY A 478 19.73 7.66 20.32
N ASP A 479 19.39 8.86 20.79
CA ASP A 479 19.72 10.12 20.09
C ASP A 479 21.20 10.51 20.21
N ASP A 480 21.97 9.88 21.08
CA ASP A 480 23.41 10.13 21.32
C ASP A 480 24.34 9.42 20.30
N VAL A 481 23.77 8.71 19.34
CA VAL A 481 24.55 8.01 18.30
C VAL A 481 25.14 9.04 17.34
N VAL A 482 26.43 9.31 17.47
CA VAL A 482 27.18 10.15 16.55
C VAL A 482 27.82 9.26 15.50
N ILE A 483 27.35 9.37 14.26
CA ILE A 483 28.01 8.75 13.10
C ILE A 483 29.01 9.79 12.58
N PRO A 484 30.32 9.48 12.55
CA PRO A 484 31.33 10.42 12.09
C PRO A 484 31.05 10.92 10.68
N ASP A 485 31.29 12.20 10.40
CA ASP A 485 31.37 12.69 9.03
C ASP A 485 32.61 12.09 8.34
N GLU A 486 32.55 11.94 7.00
CA GLU A 486 33.75 11.56 6.24
C GLU A 486 34.83 12.58 6.55
N THR A 487 36.00 12.07 7.04
CA THR A 487 37.13 12.93 7.32
C THR A 487 37.64 13.50 6.00
N VAL A 488 37.52 14.81 5.82
CA VAL A 488 38.33 15.53 4.83
C VAL A 488 39.79 15.21 5.15
N PRO A 489 40.60 14.76 4.19
CA PRO A 489 42.03 14.50 4.45
C PRO A 489 42.61 15.74 5.12
N LYS A 490 43.12 15.62 6.34
CA LYS A 490 43.89 16.68 6.98
C LYS A 490 45.14 16.87 6.16
N ASN A 491 45.23 17.99 5.45
CA ASN A 491 46.55 18.47 5.02
C ASN A 491 47.38 18.64 6.27
N ASP A 492 48.44 17.83 6.40
CA ASP A 492 49.45 17.98 7.42
C ASP A 492 50.12 19.36 7.27
N ASP A 493 49.66 20.33 8.05
CA ASP A 493 50.46 21.48 8.42
C ASP A 493 50.01 22.04 9.77
N SER A 494 50.98 22.00 10.68
CA SER A 494 51.06 22.69 11.97
C SER A 494 50.83 21.91 13.25
N SER A 495 52.01 21.68 13.85
CA SER A 495 52.27 21.42 15.26
C SER A 495 51.50 22.33 16.24
N SER A 496 50.79 21.74 17.19
CA SER A 496 50.84 22.15 18.62
C SER A 496 49.97 21.25 19.52
N SER A 497 50.70 20.67 20.44
CA SER A 497 50.36 20.12 21.77
C SER A 497 48.92 20.36 22.33
N SER A 498 48.20 19.30 22.76
CA SER A 498 48.06 19.00 24.18
C SER A 498 46.98 17.96 24.49
N SER A 499 47.36 17.11 25.40
CA SER A 499 46.57 16.29 26.36
C SER A 499 45.66 15.18 25.84
N SER A 500 46.30 14.00 25.88
CA SER A 500 45.74 12.66 25.87
C SER A 500 44.85 12.38 27.11
N SER A 501 43.69 11.85 26.87
CA SER A 501 43.09 10.89 27.78
C SER A 501 42.99 9.54 27.08
N GLN A 502 44.01 8.71 27.34
CA GLN A 502 44.03 7.30 26.96
C GLN A 502 43.00 6.53 27.77
N SER A 503 42.00 5.97 27.12
CA SER A 503 41.32 4.78 27.64
C SER A 503 41.99 3.57 26.98
N SER A 504 42.71 2.84 27.81
CA SER A 504 43.42 1.60 27.48
C SER A 504 42.43 0.47 27.21
N TYR A 505 42.30 0.06 25.95
CA TYR A 505 41.76 -1.25 25.63
C TYR A 505 42.89 -2.23 25.51
N SER A 506 42.94 -3.19 26.43
CA SER A 506 43.85 -4.34 26.42
C SER A 506 43.35 -5.35 25.38
N GLU A 507 44.14 -5.55 24.33
CA GLU A 507 44.01 -6.70 23.43
C GLU A 507 44.25 -8.02 24.19
N PRO A 508 43.48 -9.10 23.93
CA PRO A 508 43.84 -10.41 24.41
C PRO A 508 45.00 -10.94 23.58
N SER A 509 46.18 -11.01 24.21
CA SER A 509 47.36 -11.63 23.66
C SER A 509 47.15 -13.13 23.47
N TYR A 510 47.19 -13.58 22.21
CA TYR A 510 47.38 -15.01 21.90
C TYR A 510 48.83 -15.36 22.08
N SER A 511 49.14 -16.09 23.15
CA SER A 511 50.45 -16.75 23.34
C SER A 511 50.55 -17.97 22.43
N SER A 512 51.33 -17.86 21.38
CA SER A 512 51.85 -19.02 20.62
C SER A 512 52.98 -19.66 21.42
N SER A 513 52.75 -20.79 22.06
CA SER A 513 53.78 -21.63 22.62
C SER A 513 54.48 -22.41 21.50
N SER A 514 55.63 -21.94 21.06
CA SER A 514 56.57 -22.70 20.25
C SER A 514 57.43 -23.56 21.21
N SER A 515 57.16 -24.85 21.27
CA SER A 515 58.07 -25.81 21.88
C SER A 515 59.16 -26.17 20.85
N SER A 516 60.36 -25.63 21.08
CA SER A 516 61.57 -26.09 20.45
C SER A 516 62.08 -27.38 21.13
N SER A 517 62.10 -28.48 20.40
CA SER A 517 62.89 -29.65 20.81
C SER A 517 64.09 -29.83 19.84
N HIS A 518 65.26 -29.62 20.40
CA HIS A 518 66.53 -30.06 19.82
C HIS A 518 66.64 -31.60 19.82
N SER A 519 67.14 -32.18 18.74
CA SER A 519 68.15 -33.27 18.79
C SER A 519 68.65 -33.59 17.38
N SER A 520 69.86 -33.27 17.18
CA SER A 520 71.07 -34.01 16.85
C SER A 520 70.98 -35.10 15.77
N ASN A 521 71.83 -34.82 14.76
CA ASN A 521 72.54 -35.66 13.80
C ASN A 521 72.58 -37.16 14.02
N SER A 522 72.42 -37.92 12.95
CA SER A 522 73.40 -38.86 12.47
C SER A 522 73.12 -39.35 11.04
N SER A 523 74.18 -39.28 10.25
CA SER A 523 74.32 -39.78 8.90
C SER A 523 74.19 -41.28 8.77
N SER A 524 73.63 -41.77 7.65
CA SER A 524 74.24 -42.80 6.84
C SER A 524 73.45 -43.19 5.60
N SER A 525 74.07 -43.12 4.55
CA SER A 525 74.15 -43.70 3.21
C SER A 525 73.34 -44.99 2.91
N SER A 526 73.00 -45.07 1.65
CA SER A 526 72.96 -46.18 0.67
C SER A 526 71.61 -46.69 0.19
N SER A 527 71.33 -46.42 -1.01
CA SER A 527 71.29 -47.20 -2.25
C SER A 527 70.17 -48.16 -2.51
N SER A 528 69.63 -47.95 -3.70
CA SER A 528 69.17 -48.89 -4.73
C SER A 528 67.87 -49.71 -4.54
N SER A 529 66.99 -49.50 -5.40
CA SER A 529 66.53 -50.19 -6.63
C SER A 529 65.28 -51.07 -6.54
N HIS A 530 64.47 -50.85 -7.50
CA HIS A 530 63.51 -51.74 -8.24
C HIS A 530 62.44 -52.54 -7.48
N SER A 531 61.23 -52.29 -7.70
CA SER A 531 60.28 -52.83 -8.72
C SER A 531 58.95 -52.08 -8.71
#